data_2a7c62915ef06b720f7c86ae034b7119
#
_entry.id   2a7c62915ef06b720f7c86ae034b7119
#
_cell.length_a   1.000
_cell.length_b   1.000
_cell.length_c   1.000
_cell.angle_alpha   90.00
_cell.angle_beta   90.00
_cell.angle_gamma   90.00
#
_symmetry.space_group_name_H-M   'P 1'
#
loop_
_entity.id
_entity.type
_entity.pdbx_description
1 polymer ?
#
loop_
_entity_poly.entity_id
_entity_poly.type
_entity_poly.pdbx_seq_one_letter_code
_entity_poly.pdbx_strand_id
1 'polypeptide(L)'
;MISGEMSRWTDAPRERTHALGLVFPPAGDHYTGMQLDFIGAIAETAQAYGYDVLLTTGSKAGDHPFQRLLAGRLVDGVILMEIQLDDDRADLLSELGIPYVLIGRARVEKTSWVNLDFAALGRDCVRHLADLGHRTIAFVNRSEHLFRSGYQSAHLGQEGFVRGVTELGLTGRTYLCDDDAAAGEACLERILLEDPATTAVVTMNEAGLGGLYRGLKRAGRAVPRDFSVVGVVAGPWAERVTPQLTAADMPAAEMSRVGVELMMERLKAPDAPPRHVLLRPLICTRDSTGPCKPVPGPDS
;
A
#
# COMPACT_ATOMS: atom_id res chain seq x y z
N MET A 1 -24.42 -12.07 20.65
CA MET A 1 -24.37 -11.39 21.97
C MET A 1 -23.18 -11.97 22.73
N ILE A 2 -22.01 -11.33 22.64
CA ILE A 2 -20.90 -11.55 23.57
C ILE A 2 -20.58 -10.17 24.15
N SER A 3 -21.47 -9.69 25.04
CA SER A 3 -21.19 -8.59 25.95
C SER A 3 -20.67 -9.18 27.27
N GLY A 4 -19.52 -9.83 27.25
CA GLY A 4 -18.72 -10.05 28.43
C GLY A 4 -17.78 -8.87 28.56
N GLU A 5 -17.78 -8.23 29.73
CA GLU A 5 -16.87 -7.15 30.09
C GLU A 5 -15.41 -7.56 29.72
N MET A 6 -14.89 -7.07 28.61
CA MET A 6 -13.46 -7.13 28.34
C MET A 6 -12.81 -6.16 29.34
N SER A 7 -12.25 -6.70 30.43
CA SER A 7 -11.48 -5.90 31.39
C SER A 7 -10.32 -5.20 30.65
N ARG A 8 -10.05 -3.95 31.06
CA ARG A 8 -8.94 -3.18 30.47
C ARG A 8 -7.65 -3.98 30.50
N TRP A 9 -6.87 -3.91 29.44
CA TRP A 9 -5.62 -4.63 29.25
C TRP A 9 -4.61 -4.37 30.38
N THR A 10 -4.75 -3.25 31.10
CA THR A 10 -3.86 -2.75 32.15
C THR A 10 -4.13 -3.27 33.57
N ASP A 11 -5.19 -4.06 33.80
CA ASP A 11 -5.70 -4.31 35.17
C ASP A 11 -4.98 -5.43 35.95
N ALA A 12 -3.90 -6.04 35.42
CA ALA A 12 -3.09 -7.01 36.19
C ALA A 12 -1.63 -7.05 35.74
N PRO A 13 -0.66 -7.27 36.65
CA PRO A 13 0.73 -7.56 36.29
C PRO A 13 0.75 -8.84 35.44
N ARG A 14 1.31 -8.75 34.23
CA ARG A 14 1.28 -9.81 33.24
C ARG A 14 2.70 -10.29 32.92
N GLU A 15 2.89 -11.58 32.86
CA GLU A 15 4.04 -12.16 32.18
C GLU A 15 3.93 -11.81 30.69
N ARG A 16 5.03 -11.35 30.08
CA ARG A 16 5.10 -11.07 28.65
C ARG A 16 4.94 -12.37 27.86
N THR A 17 4.16 -12.30 26.78
CA THR A 17 4.01 -13.43 25.85
C THR A 17 5.20 -13.56 24.90
N HIS A 18 6.00 -12.47 24.76
CA HIS A 18 7.04 -12.35 23.75
C HIS A 18 6.50 -12.60 22.33
N ALA A 19 5.26 -12.22 22.08
CA ALA A 19 4.62 -12.31 20.78
C ALA A 19 4.01 -10.95 20.39
N LEU A 20 4.14 -10.58 19.11
CA LEU A 20 3.47 -9.43 18.48
C LEU A 20 2.38 -9.95 17.55
N GLY A 21 1.21 -9.33 17.61
CA GLY A 21 0.14 -9.54 16.62
C GLY A 21 0.43 -8.73 15.37
N LEU A 22 0.57 -9.38 14.23
CA LEU A 22 0.55 -8.71 12.94
C LEU A 22 -0.83 -8.89 12.32
N VAL A 23 -1.58 -7.79 12.21
CA VAL A 23 -2.92 -7.81 11.64
C VAL A 23 -2.85 -7.31 10.21
N PHE A 24 -3.14 -8.22 9.30
CA PHE A 24 -3.16 -7.98 7.86
C PHE A 24 -4.57 -8.27 7.32
N PRO A 25 -5.13 -7.46 6.40
CA PRO A 25 -6.39 -7.81 5.77
C PRO A 25 -6.31 -9.18 5.08
N PRO A 26 -7.44 -9.88 4.93
CA PRO A 26 -7.44 -11.08 4.12
C PRO A 26 -6.89 -10.74 2.73
N ALA A 27 -5.87 -11.47 2.31
CA ALA A 27 -5.49 -11.46 0.91
C ALA A 27 -6.65 -12.10 0.12
N GLY A 28 -6.90 -11.64 -1.10
CA GLY A 28 -7.82 -12.37 -1.97
C GLY A 28 -7.40 -13.84 -2.09
N ASP A 29 -7.09 -14.32 -3.29
CA ASP A 29 -6.62 -15.69 -3.47
C ASP A 29 -5.14 -15.87 -3.01
N HIS A 30 -4.31 -14.83 -3.09
CA HIS A 30 -2.88 -14.89 -2.76
C HIS A 30 -2.36 -13.56 -2.21
N TYR A 31 -1.36 -13.62 -1.32
CA TYR A 31 -0.57 -12.46 -0.95
C TYR A 31 0.29 -11.98 -2.14
N THR A 32 0.38 -10.66 -2.32
CA THR A 32 1.32 -10.08 -3.28
C THR A 32 2.76 -10.22 -2.79
N GLY A 33 3.72 -10.04 -3.70
CA GLY A 33 5.13 -10.07 -3.32
C GLY A 33 5.48 -9.02 -2.28
N MET A 34 4.95 -7.82 -2.43
CA MET A 34 5.15 -6.73 -1.48
C MET A 34 4.60 -7.09 -0.07
N GLN A 35 3.43 -7.72 0.00
CA GLN A 35 2.86 -8.17 1.27
C GLN A 35 3.74 -9.22 1.96
N LEU A 36 4.29 -10.17 1.20
CA LEU A 36 5.21 -11.18 1.71
C LEU A 36 6.52 -10.56 2.23
N ASP A 37 7.05 -9.54 1.55
CA ASP A 37 8.25 -8.82 1.99
C ASP A 37 8.02 -8.11 3.34
N PHE A 38 6.84 -7.50 3.54
CA PHE A 38 6.48 -6.92 4.85
C PHE A 38 6.40 -7.99 5.95
N ILE A 39 5.70 -9.10 5.70
CA ILE A 39 5.54 -10.19 6.68
C ILE A 39 6.91 -10.73 7.09
N GLY A 40 7.78 -11.02 6.12
CA GLY A 40 9.14 -11.51 6.36
C GLY A 40 9.99 -10.54 7.17
N ALA A 41 10.04 -9.27 6.74
CA ALA A 41 10.86 -8.25 7.40
C ALA A 41 10.38 -7.92 8.83
N ILE A 42 9.06 -7.93 9.08
CA ILE A 42 8.52 -7.77 10.44
C ILE A 42 8.94 -8.95 11.32
N ALA A 43 8.81 -10.19 10.82
CA ALA A 43 9.18 -11.38 11.56
C ALA A 43 10.67 -11.40 11.92
N GLU A 44 11.55 -11.13 10.94
CA GLU A 44 13.00 -11.07 11.16
C GLU A 44 13.38 -9.96 12.16
N THR A 45 12.76 -8.78 12.04
CA THR A 45 13.05 -7.68 12.97
C THR A 45 12.53 -7.98 14.36
N ALA A 46 11.32 -8.52 14.52
CA ALA A 46 10.76 -8.89 15.82
C ALA A 46 11.62 -9.94 16.52
N GLN A 47 12.11 -10.94 15.77
CA GLN A 47 13.01 -11.97 16.30
C GLN A 47 14.31 -11.37 16.89
N ALA A 48 14.86 -10.33 16.27
CA ALA A 48 16.06 -9.64 16.80
C ALA A 48 15.82 -9.00 18.18
N TYR A 49 14.56 -8.72 18.52
CA TYR A 49 14.14 -8.24 19.85
C TYR A 49 13.62 -9.35 20.77
N GLY A 50 13.69 -10.63 20.34
CA GLY A 50 13.20 -11.78 21.11
C GLY A 50 11.69 -11.92 21.12
N TYR A 51 11.01 -11.48 20.05
CA TYR A 51 9.57 -11.60 19.87
C TYR A 51 9.22 -12.49 18.67
N ASP A 52 8.22 -13.33 18.86
CA ASP A 52 7.56 -14.05 17.78
C ASP A 52 6.47 -13.19 17.14
N VAL A 53 6.04 -13.52 15.91
CA VAL A 53 4.96 -12.82 15.22
C VAL A 53 3.78 -13.78 15.00
N LEU A 54 2.63 -13.39 15.53
CA LEU A 54 1.37 -14.08 15.30
C LEU A 54 0.61 -13.33 14.21
N LEU A 55 0.62 -13.88 13.00
CA LEU A 55 -0.11 -13.33 11.86
C LEU A 55 -1.61 -13.66 11.98
N THR A 56 -2.45 -12.65 11.90
CA THR A 56 -3.90 -12.81 11.86
C THR A 56 -4.52 -11.93 10.78
N THR A 57 -5.67 -12.35 10.27
CA THR A 57 -6.45 -11.56 9.31
C THR A 57 -7.49 -10.73 10.04
N GLY A 58 -7.77 -9.55 9.51
CA GLY A 58 -8.82 -8.67 10.05
C GLY A 58 -8.81 -7.33 9.38
N SER A 59 -9.90 -7.00 8.68
CA SER A 59 -10.11 -5.70 8.04
C SER A 59 -10.98 -4.77 8.86
N LYS A 60 -11.70 -5.30 9.87
CA LYS A 60 -12.59 -4.57 10.77
C LYS A 60 -12.40 -5.01 12.22
N ALA A 61 -12.75 -4.13 13.15
CA ALA A 61 -12.72 -4.41 14.59
C ALA A 61 -13.60 -5.62 14.99
N GLY A 62 -14.71 -5.85 14.28
CA GLY A 62 -15.63 -6.96 14.53
C GLY A 62 -15.21 -8.31 13.96
N ASP A 63 -14.12 -8.39 13.21
CA ASP A 63 -13.70 -9.63 12.57
C ASP A 63 -13.27 -10.69 13.60
N HIS A 64 -13.79 -11.90 13.47
CA HIS A 64 -13.57 -12.97 14.44
C HIS A 64 -12.08 -13.31 14.70
N PRO A 65 -11.18 -13.38 13.69
CA PRO A 65 -9.75 -13.62 13.94
C PRO A 65 -9.11 -12.52 14.77
N PHE A 66 -9.45 -11.26 14.50
CA PHE A 66 -8.95 -10.11 15.26
C PHE A 66 -9.48 -10.11 16.69
N GLN A 67 -10.78 -10.33 16.89
CA GLN A 67 -11.38 -10.44 18.22
C GLN A 67 -10.77 -11.58 19.03
N ARG A 68 -10.50 -12.74 18.41
CA ARG A 68 -9.86 -13.87 19.06
C ARG A 68 -8.43 -13.55 19.53
N LEU A 69 -7.67 -12.81 18.73
CA LEU A 69 -6.33 -12.34 19.08
C LEU A 69 -6.37 -11.52 20.38
N LEU A 70 -7.32 -10.60 20.49
CA LEU A 70 -7.47 -9.71 21.62
C LEU A 70 -8.01 -10.45 22.86
N ALA A 71 -9.09 -11.21 22.71
CA ALA A 71 -9.72 -11.95 23.80
C ALA A 71 -8.80 -13.00 24.42
N GLY A 72 -7.98 -13.65 23.59
CA GLY A 72 -7.01 -14.67 24.03
C GLY A 72 -5.78 -14.11 24.73
N ARG A 73 -5.59 -12.80 24.70
CA ARG A 73 -4.38 -12.13 25.24
C ARG A 73 -3.09 -12.80 24.76
N LEU A 74 -3.04 -13.15 23.48
CA LEU A 74 -1.98 -13.97 22.90
C LEU A 74 -0.71 -13.19 22.58
N VAL A 75 -0.76 -11.84 22.63
CA VAL A 75 0.32 -10.96 22.19
C VAL A 75 0.53 -9.82 23.19
N ASP A 76 1.72 -9.22 23.18
CA ASP A 76 2.04 -8.07 24.02
C ASP A 76 1.67 -6.74 23.37
N GLY A 77 1.60 -6.71 22.04
CA GLY A 77 1.20 -5.55 21.26
C GLY A 77 0.79 -5.94 19.83
N VAL A 78 0.21 -4.99 19.11
CA VAL A 78 -0.36 -5.22 17.78
C VAL A 78 0.23 -4.26 16.74
N ILE A 79 0.72 -4.79 15.63
CA ILE A 79 1.09 -4.02 14.44
C ILE A 79 -0.07 -4.15 13.45
N LEU A 80 -0.70 -3.02 13.13
CA LEU A 80 -1.75 -2.95 12.11
C LEU A 80 -1.15 -2.55 10.76
N MET A 81 -1.57 -3.22 9.71
CA MET A 81 -1.24 -2.88 8.33
C MET A 81 -2.50 -2.65 7.49
N GLU A 82 -2.29 -2.17 6.26
CA GLU A 82 -3.38 -1.80 5.34
C GLU A 82 -4.41 -0.91 6.04
N ILE A 83 -3.95 0.23 6.49
CA ILE A 83 -4.71 1.14 7.35
C ILE A 83 -5.79 1.87 6.54
N GLN A 84 -6.97 1.95 7.12
CA GLN A 84 -8.06 2.80 6.62
C GLN A 84 -7.94 4.22 7.20
N LEU A 85 -8.46 5.21 6.47
CA LEU A 85 -8.50 6.60 6.93
C LEU A 85 -9.21 6.72 8.29
N ASP A 86 -10.31 6.03 8.45
CA ASP A 86 -11.05 5.86 9.70
C ASP A 86 -11.02 4.36 10.03
N ASP A 87 -10.06 3.96 10.87
CA ASP A 87 -9.76 2.54 11.14
C ASP A 87 -10.33 2.12 12.50
N ASP A 88 -11.43 1.39 12.47
CA ASP A 88 -12.13 0.92 13.68
C ASP A 88 -11.31 -0.08 14.51
N ARG A 89 -10.32 -0.76 13.91
CA ARG A 89 -9.38 -1.63 14.63
C ARG A 89 -8.47 -0.80 15.54
N ALA A 90 -7.96 0.32 15.04
CA ALA A 90 -7.12 1.24 15.80
C ALA A 90 -7.92 1.90 16.96
N ASP A 91 -9.19 2.24 16.70
CA ASP A 91 -10.08 2.79 17.72
C ASP A 91 -10.30 1.77 18.84
N LEU A 92 -10.64 0.52 18.50
CA LEU A 92 -10.84 -0.54 19.48
C LEU A 92 -9.58 -0.81 20.33
N LEU A 93 -8.39 -0.87 19.70
CA LEU A 93 -7.13 -1.06 20.44
C LEU A 93 -6.87 0.09 21.43
N SER A 94 -7.18 1.33 21.02
CA SER A 94 -7.07 2.50 21.90
C SER A 94 -8.04 2.41 23.09
N GLU A 95 -9.30 2.02 22.86
CA GLU A 95 -10.32 1.87 23.89
C GLU A 95 -9.97 0.80 24.91
N LEU A 96 -9.37 -0.30 24.45
CA LEU A 96 -8.94 -1.41 25.30
C LEU A 96 -7.59 -1.16 25.99
N GLY A 97 -6.86 -0.10 25.63
CA GLY A 97 -5.53 0.19 26.14
C GLY A 97 -4.46 -0.82 25.67
N ILE A 98 -4.67 -1.48 24.54
CA ILE A 98 -3.72 -2.43 23.97
C ILE A 98 -2.62 -1.66 23.27
N PRO A 99 -1.32 -1.94 23.54
CA PRO A 99 -0.23 -1.32 22.80
C PRO A 99 -0.32 -1.65 21.30
N TYR A 100 -0.27 -0.63 20.45
CA TYR A 100 -0.30 -0.85 19.00
C TYR A 100 0.47 0.23 18.23
N VAL A 101 0.87 -0.13 17.01
CA VAL A 101 1.58 0.72 16.05
C VAL A 101 0.97 0.49 14.67
N LEU A 102 1.00 1.53 13.82
CA LEU A 102 0.53 1.43 12.45
C LEU A 102 1.71 1.39 11.48
N ILE A 103 1.69 0.45 10.55
CA ILE A 103 2.41 0.57 9.28
C ILE A 103 1.39 1.07 8.27
N GLY A 104 1.35 2.38 8.13
CA GLY A 104 0.30 3.18 7.53
C GLY A 104 -0.10 4.32 8.45
N ARG A 105 -1.06 5.14 8.05
CA ARG A 105 -1.50 6.32 8.79
C ARG A 105 -3.02 6.44 8.77
N ALA A 106 -3.65 6.50 9.93
CA ALA A 106 -5.06 6.85 10.08
C ALA A 106 -5.25 8.38 10.14
N ARG A 107 -6.47 8.85 9.95
CA ARG A 107 -6.81 10.28 10.05
C ARG A 107 -6.57 10.83 11.47
N VAL A 108 -6.89 10.03 12.48
CA VAL A 108 -6.66 10.38 13.89
C VAL A 108 -5.40 9.67 14.39
N GLU A 109 -4.41 10.46 14.77
CA GLU A 109 -3.07 9.99 15.14
C GLU A 109 -2.97 9.72 16.65
N LYS A 110 -3.62 8.65 17.10
CA LYS A 110 -3.63 8.24 18.54
C LYS A 110 -2.40 7.42 18.95
N THR A 111 -1.64 6.90 18.00
CA THR A 111 -0.49 6.01 18.25
C THR A 111 0.68 6.33 17.34
N SER A 112 1.82 5.68 17.60
CA SER A 112 2.99 5.77 16.72
C SER A 112 2.72 5.08 15.39
N TRP A 113 3.28 5.66 14.32
CA TRP A 113 3.15 5.08 12.99
C TRP A 113 4.39 5.33 12.12
N VAL A 114 4.58 4.46 11.15
CA VAL A 114 5.47 4.66 9.99
C VAL A 114 4.65 4.57 8.72
N ASN A 115 4.82 5.51 7.81
CA ASN A 115 4.12 5.52 6.52
C ASN A 115 5.03 6.00 5.39
N LEU A 116 4.72 5.58 4.16
CA LEU A 116 5.28 6.17 2.95
C LEU A 116 4.44 7.40 2.58
N ASP A 117 5.08 8.45 2.07
CA ASP A 117 4.37 9.61 1.53
C ASP A 117 3.76 9.28 0.16
N PHE A 118 2.60 8.63 0.18
CA PHE A 118 1.87 8.23 -1.02
C PHE A 118 1.41 9.41 -1.87
N ALA A 119 1.16 10.58 -1.26
CA ALA A 119 0.80 11.78 -2.00
C ALA A 119 2.01 12.32 -2.79
N ALA A 120 3.18 12.39 -2.16
CA ALA A 120 4.42 12.70 -2.87
C ALA A 120 4.71 11.67 -3.97
N LEU A 121 4.49 10.38 -3.69
CA LEU A 121 4.71 9.30 -4.63
C LEU A 121 3.87 9.45 -5.89
N GLY A 122 2.55 9.65 -5.77
CA GLY A 122 1.66 9.86 -6.93
C GLY A 122 2.08 11.06 -7.77
N ARG A 123 2.42 12.17 -7.11
CA ARG A 123 2.91 13.39 -7.77
C ARG A 123 4.24 13.17 -8.49
N ASP A 124 5.19 12.49 -7.85
CA ASP A 124 6.52 12.28 -8.40
C ASP A 124 6.50 11.31 -9.60
N CYS A 125 5.61 10.30 -9.60
CA CYS A 125 5.33 9.46 -10.77
C CYS A 125 4.81 10.29 -11.95
N VAL A 126 3.88 11.23 -11.72
CA VAL A 126 3.37 12.13 -12.77
C VAL A 126 4.51 13.01 -13.30
N ARG A 127 5.33 13.58 -12.44
CA ARG A 127 6.46 14.42 -12.84
C ARG A 127 7.45 13.63 -13.70
N HIS A 128 7.83 12.43 -13.28
CA HIS A 128 8.70 11.55 -14.06
C HIS A 128 8.18 11.33 -15.50
N LEU A 129 6.88 11.03 -15.65
CA LEU A 129 6.27 10.86 -16.96
C LEU A 129 6.18 12.19 -17.76
N ALA A 130 5.90 13.29 -17.08
CA ALA A 130 5.86 14.62 -17.70
C ALA A 130 7.21 15.05 -18.27
N ASP A 131 8.30 14.75 -17.54
CA ASP A 131 9.69 15.02 -17.96
C ASP A 131 10.08 14.20 -19.20
N LEU A 132 9.46 13.02 -19.38
CA LEU A 132 9.56 12.18 -20.58
C LEU A 132 8.64 12.63 -21.73
N GLY A 133 7.87 13.70 -21.55
CA GLY A 133 7.00 14.28 -22.57
C GLY A 133 5.57 13.76 -22.60
N HIS A 134 5.17 12.85 -21.70
CA HIS A 134 3.78 12.39 -21.60
C HIS A 134 2.85 13.51 -21.17
N ARG A 135 1.68 13.62 -21.81
CA ARG A 135 0.70 14.67 -21.54
C ARG A 135 -0.67 14.12 -21.14
N THR A 136 -0.97 12.89 -21.52
CA THR A 136 -2.20 12.18 -21.15
C THR A 136 -1.80 10.91 -20.41
N ILE A 137 -2.15 10.84 -19.11
CA ILE A 137 -1.68 9.80 -18.18
C ILE A 137 -2.90 9.22 -17.46
N ALA A 138 -2.99 7.89 -17.39
CA ALA A 138 -3.99 7.21 -16.57
C ALA A 138 -3.39 6.82 -15.20
N PHE A 139 -4.23 6.81 -14.17
CA PHE A 139 -3.90 6.28 -12.86
C PHE A 139 -4.74 5.03 -12.59
N VAL A 140 -4.09 3.89 -12.42
CA VAL A 140 -4.73 2.62 -12.06
C VAL A 140 -4.55 2.39 -10.57
N ASN A 141 -5.65 2.59 -9.84
CA ASN A 141 -5.71 2.43 -8.39
C ASN A 141 -6.07 0.98 -8.02
N ARG A 142 -6.18 0.70 -6.74
CA ARG A 142 -6.67 -0.53 -6.15
C ARG A 142 -8.15 -0.75 -6.47
N SER A 143 -8.69 -1.90 -6.05
CA SER A 143 -10.09 -2.27 -6.27
C SER A 143 -11.08 -1.25 -5.68
N GLU A 144 -12.28 -1.21 -6.26
CA GLU A 144 -13.37 -0.36 -5.77
C GLU A 144 -13.71 -0.66 -4.31
N HIS A 145 -13.66 -1.93 -3.93
CA HIS A 145 -13.89 -2.35 -2.55
C HIS A 145 -12.87 -1.71 -1.60
N LEU A 146 -11.57 -1.81 -1.87
CA LEU A 146 -10.52 -1.23 -1.05
C LEU A 146 -10.64 0.30 -1.01
N PHE A 147 -10.85 0.94 -2.16
CA PHE A 147 -11.02 2.38 -2.22
C PHE A 147 -12.21 2.85 -1.37
N ARG A 148 -13.39 2.23 -1.51
CA ARG A 148 -14.58 2.58 -0.73
C ARG A 148 -14.45 2.26 0.76
N SER A 149 -13.65 1.26 1.11
CA SER A 149 -13.34 0.95 2.51
C SER A 149 -12.38 1.96 3.15
N GLY A 150 -11.91 2.96 2.40
CA GLY A 150 -11.08 4.04 2.92
C GLY A 150 -9.61 3.68 3.08
N TYR A 151 -9.09 2.72 2.32
CA TYR A 151 -7.66 2.39 2.37
C TYR A 151 -6.80 3.61 2.07
N GLN A 152 -6.03 4.02 3.04
CA GLN A 152 -5.29 5.29 3.06
C GLN A 152 -4.33 5.43 1.87
N SER A 153 -3.56 4.40 1.54
CA SER A 153 -2.61 4.43 0.43
C SER A 153 -3.29 4.69 -0.92
N ALA A 154 -4.47 4.07 -1.14
CA ALA A 154 -5.25 4.25 -2.36
C ALA A 154 -5.75 5.70 -2.51
N HIS A 155 -6.22 6.32 -1.41
CA HIS A 155 -6.68 7.70 -1.40
C HIS A 155 -5.53 8.70 -1.59
N LEU A 156 -4.46 8.58 -0.80
CA LEU A 156 -3.34 9.51 -0.88
C LEU A 156 -2.57 9.40 -2.21
N GLY A 157 -2.40 8.18 -2.73
CA GLY A 157 -1.78 8.00 -4.05
C GLY A 157 -2.57 8.68 -5.16
N GLN A 158 -3.90 8.54 -5.13
CA GLN A 158 -4.78 9.23 -6.10
C GLN A 158 -4.76 10.75 -5.92
N GLU A 159 -4.79 11.23 -4.68
CA GLU A 159 -4.67 12.67 -4.39
C GLU A 159 -3.38 13.23 -4.96
N GLY A 160 -2.25 12.56 -4.73
CA GLY A 160 -0.94 12.94 -5.27
C GLY A 160 -0.91 12.96 -6.80
N PHE A 161 -1.50 11.94 -7.43
CA PHE A 161 -1.64 11.88 -8.89
C PHE A 161 -2.44 13.07 -9.44
N VAL A 162 -3.65 13.30 -8.92
CA VAL A 162 -4.54 14.39 -9.35
C VAL A 162 -3.85 15.75 -9.18
N ARG A 163 -3.17 15.94 -8.04
CA ARG A 163 -2.39 17.15 -7.77
C ARG A 163 -1.25 17.33 -8.78
N GLY A 164 -0.47 16.28 -9.06
CA GLY A 164 0.62 16.33 -10.03
C GLY A 164 0.14 16.68 -11.44
N VAL A 165 -0.95 16.06 -11.88
CA VAL A 165 -1.59 16.35 -13.17
C VAL A 165 -2.04 17.81 -13.26
N THR A 166 -2.67 18.32 -12.20
CA THR A 166 -3.17 19.70 -12.14
C THR A 166 -2.02 20.71 -12.14
N GLU A 167 -1.01 20.50 -11.28
CA GLU A 167 0.15 21.40 -11.17
C GLU A 167 0.95 21.52 -12.47
N LEU A 168 0.98 20.47 -13.29
CA LEU A 168 1.73 20.42 -14.56
C LEU A 168 0.86 20.68 -15.79
N GLY A 169 -0.44 20.96 -15.62
CA GLY A 169 -1.37 21.22 -16.72
C GLY A 169 -1.54 20.04 -17.68
N LEU A 170 -1.53 18.82 -17.15
CA LEU A 170 -1.67 17.58 -17.92
C LEU A 170 -3.12 17.09 -17.94
N THR A 171 -3.41 16.14 -18.84
CA THR A 171 -4.66 15.39 -18.82
C THR A 171 -4.45 14.10 -18.02
N GLY A 172 -5.31 13.86 -17.01
CA GLY A 172 -5.24 12.65 -16.18
C GLY A 172 -6.60 12.10 -15.82
N ARG A 173 -6.74 10.78 -15.85
CA ARG A 173 -7.92 10.05 -15.41
C ARG A 173 -7.55 8.95 -14.41
N THR A 174 -8.46 8.68 -13.47
CA THR A 174 -8.27 7.64 -12.46
C THR A 174 -9.23 6.49 -12.70
N TYR A 175 -8.73 5.27 -12.53
CA TYR A 175 -9.46 4.01 -12.74
C TYR A 175 -9.28 3.12 -11.51
N LEU A 176 -10.36 2.58 -11.02
CA LEU A 176 -10.34 1.50 -10.03
C LEU A 176 -10.23 0.18 -10.77
N CYS A 177 -9.39 -0.72 -10.27
CA CYS A 177 -9.07 -1.98 -10.91
C CYS A 177 -8.99 -3.08 -9.83
N ASP A 178 -9.72 -4.16 -9.99
CA ASP A 178 -9.67 -5.29 -9.06
C ASP A 178 -8.28 -5.92 -9.01
N ASP A 179 -7.99 -6.58 -7.90
CA ASP A 179 -6.64 -7.01 -7.55
C ASP A 179 -6.29 -8.37 -8.20
N ASP A 180 -6.42 -8.46 -9.52
CA ASP A 180 -6.02 -9.61 -10.32
C ASP A 180 -5.58 -9.21 -11.74
N ALA A 181 -4.96 -10.16 -12.43
CA ALA A 181 -4.41 -9.91 -13.76
C ALA A 181 -5.48 -9.81 -14.86
N ALA A 182 -6.67 -10.40 -14.72
CA ALA A 182 -7.75 -10.27 -15.70
C ALA A 182 -8.37 -8.87 -15.61
N ALA A 183 -8.58 -8.39 -14.40
CA ALA A 183 -9.03 -7.03 -14.14
C ALA A 183 -8.03 -5.98 -14.66
N GLY A 184 -6.72 -6.21 -14.47
CA GLY A 184 -5.67 -5.34 -15.01
C GLY A 184 -5.74 -5.21 -16.54
N GLU A 185 -5.98 -6.32 -17.25
CA GLU A 185 -6.13 -6.33 -18.69
C GLU A 185 -7.40 -5.58 -19.14
N ALA A 186 -8.54 -5.85 -18.54
CA ALA A 186 -9.80 -5.16 -18.81
C ALA A 186 -9.73 -3.66 -18.46
N CYS A 187 -9.03 -3.29 -17.38
CA CYS A 187 -8.81 -1.89 -17.01
C CYS A 187 -8.02 -1.15 -18.09
N LEU A 188 -6.97 -1.75 -18.65
CA LEU A 188 -6.22 -1.14 -19.75
C LEU A 188 -7.05 -0.98 -21.01
N GLU A 189 -7.82 -2.01 -21.40
CA GLU A 189 -8.73 -1.92 -22.54
C GLU A 189 -9.70 -0.75 -22.39
N ARG A 190 -10.28 -0.57 -21.19
CA ARG A 190 -11.15 0.56 -20.86
C ARG A 190 -10.41 1.90 -20.97
N ILE A 191 -9.18 2.00 -20.44
CA ILE A 191 -8.36 3.23 -20.53
C ILE A 191 -8.18 3.64 -21.99
N LEU A 192 -7.75 2.71 -22.85
CA LEU A 192 -7.48 3.00 -24.26
C LEU A 192 -8.75 3.29 -25.07
N LEU A 193 -9.90 2.72 -24.67
CA LEU A 193 -11.20 3.00 -25.31
C LEU A 193 -11.73 4.38 -24.91
N GLU A 194 -11.65 4.74 -23.63
CA GLU A 194 -12.17 6.01 -23.12
C GLU A 194 -11.28 7.21 -23.45
N ASP A 195 -9.97 7.01 -23.53
CA ASP A 195 -9.00 8.03 -23.89
C ASP A 195 -7.85 7.43 -24.72
N PRO A 196 -8.01 7.32 -26.04
CA PRO A 196 -7.00 6.78 -26.95
C PRO A 196 -5.68 7.59 -26.98
N ALA A 197 -5.70 8.83 -26.50
CA ALA A 197 -4.52 9.69 -26.39
C ALA A 197 -3.63 9.33 -25.20
N THR A 198 -4.07 8.44 -24.31
CA THR A 198 -3.27 7.99 -23.18
C THR A 198 -2.00 7.29 -23.65
N THR A 199 -0.86 7.78 -23.16
CA THR A 199 0.47 7.27 -23.52
C THR A 199 1.25 6.71 -22.33
N ALA A 200 0.73 6.87 -21.12
CA ALA A 200 1.36 6.35 -19.93
C ALA A 200 0.34 5.99 -18.83
N VAL A 201 0.74 5.08 -17.96
CA VAL A 201 -0.02 4.71 -16.78
C VAL A 201 0.87 4.76 -15.53
N VAL A 202 0.31 5.29 -14.45
CA VAL A 202 0.80 5.10 -13.08
C VAL A 202 -0.09 4.05 -12.42
N THR A 203 0.46 2.97 -11.88
CA THR A 203 -0.33 1.93 -11.22
C THR A 203 0.09 1.72 -9.77
N MET A 204 -0.90 1.65 -8.88
CA MET A 204 -0.75 1.19 -7.49
C MET A 204 -1.25 -0.24 -7.29
N ASN A 205 -1.65 -0.91 -8.37
CA ASN A 205 -2.18 -2.26 -8.33
C ASN A 205 -1.13 -3.26 -8.81
N GLU A 206 -0.36 -3.82 -7.88
CA GLU A 206 0.67 -4.84 -8.17
C GLU A 206 0.05 -6.11 -8.77
N ALA A 207 -1.11 -6.55 -8.25
CA ALA A 207 -1.77 -7.76 -8.71
C ALA A 207 -2.29 -7.64 -10.16
N GLY A 208 -2.71 -6.44 -10.56
CA GLY A 208 -3.18 -6.13 -11.93
C GLY A 208 -2.05 -5.92 -12.94
N LEU A 209 -0.80 -5.73 -12.51
CA LEU A 209 0.32 -5.32 -13.36
C LEU A 209 0.54 -6.25 -14.55
N GLY A 210 0.53 -7.58 -14.32
CA GLY A 210 0.68 -8.56 -15.40
C GLY A 210 -0.43 -8.47 -16.46
N GLY A 211 -1.63 -8.09 -16.05
CA GLY A 211 -2.76 -7.82 -16.93
C GLY A 211 -2.58 -6.55 -17.76
N LEU A 212 -2.11 -5.46 -17.14
CA LEU A 212 -1.80 -4.22 -17.86
C LEU A 212 -0.79 -4.48 -18.99
N TYR A 213 0.27 -5.25 -18.73
CA TYR A 213 1.25 -5.60 -19.77
C TYR A 213 0.65 -6.47 -20.89
N ARG A 214 -0.22 -7.44 -20.54
CA ARG A 214 -0.92 -8.25 -21.56
C ARG A 214 -1.86 -7.40 -22.42
N GLY A 215 -2.62 -6.50 -21.80
CA GLY A 215 -3.51 -5.58 -22.51
C GLY A 215 -2.74 -4.67 -23.45
N LEU A 216 -1.60 -4.09 -23.04
CA LEU A 216 -0.72 -3.30 -23.90
C LEU A 216 -0.25 -4.11 -25.11
N LYS A 217 0.22 -5.34 -24.87
CA LYS A 217 0.64 -6.23 -25.95
C LYS A 217 -0.49 -6.53 -26.95
N ARG A 218 -1.71 -6.81 -26.47
CA ARG A 218 -2.89 -7.03 -27.31
C ARG A 218 -3.27 -5.80 -28.13
N ALA A 219 -3.15 -4.61 -27.52
CA ALA A 219 -3.39 -3.33 -28.20
C ALA A 219 -2.26 -2.91 -29.16
N GLY A 220 -1.22 -3.78 -29.36
CA GLY A 220 -0.08 -3.49 -30.21
C GLY A 220 0.83 -2.38 -29.67
N ARG A 221 0.73 -2.05 -28.37
CA ARG A 221 1.55 -1.04 -27.70
C ARG A 221 2.77 -1.68 -27.08
N ALA A 222 3.96 -1.27 -27.50
CA ALA A 222 5.22 -1.73 -26.95
C ALA A 222 5.70 -0.82 -25.83
N VAL A 223 6.02 -1.42 -24.67
CA VAL A 223 6.61 -0.73 -23.51
C VAL A 223 8.14 -0.82 -23.62
N PRO A 224 8.88 0.26 -23.49
CA PRO A 224 8.46 1.66 -23.29
C PRO A 224 8.25 2.44 -24.58
N ARG A 225 8.44 1.82 -25.76
CA ARG A 225 8.54 2.49 -27.06
C ARG A 225 7.29 3.33 -27.40
N ASP A 226 6.11 2.83 -27.13
CA ASP A 226 4.82 3.42 -27.51
C ASP A 226 3.95 3.77 -26.29
N PHE A 227 4.31 3.23 -25.11
CA PHE A 227 3.56 3.41 -23.88
C PHE A 227 4.46 3.24 -22.67
N SER A 228 4.35 4.12 -21.68
CA SER A 228 5.13 4.05 -20.44
C SER A 228 4.30 3.53 -19.27
N VAL A 229 4.92 2.72 -18.41
CA VAL A 229 4.31 2.19 -17.19
C VAL A 229 5.18 2.53 -15.99
N VAL A 230 4.61 3.20 -14.99
CA VAL A 230 5.24 3.44 -13.69
C VAL A 230 4.39 2.73 -12.63
N GLY A 231 5.01 1.99 -11.72
CA GLY A 231 4.31 1.28 -10.67
C GLY A 231 4.76 1.62 -9.27
N VAL A 232 4.01 1.12 -8.30
CA VAL A 232 4.36 1.10 -6.88
C VAL A 232 4.47 -0.35 -6.47
N VAL A 233 5.69 -0.85 -6.32
CA VAL A 233 5.99 -2.25 -5.95
C VAL A 233 7.29 -2.29 -5.15
N ALA A 234 7.55 -3.38 -4.45
CA ALA A 234 8.87 -3.61 -3.88
C ALA A 234 9.91 -3.83 -5.00
N GLY A 235 11.12 -3.25 -4.85
CA GLY A 235 12.18 -3.24 -5.87
C GLY A 235 12.46 -4.60 -6.52
N PRO A 236 12.64 -5.71 -5.77
CA PRO A 236 12.87 -7.03 -6.35
C PRO A 236 11.74 -7.53 -7.26
N TRP A 237 10.51 -7.08 -7.03
CA TRP A 237 9.35 -7.44 -7.86
C TRP A 237 9.30 -6.61 -9.15
N ALA A 238 9.75 -5.35 -9.10
CA ALA A 238 9.87 -4.50 -10.29
C ALA A 238 10.85 -5.10 -11.33
N GLU A 239 11.86 -5.82 -10.88
CA GLU A 239 12.88 -6.46 -11.73
C GLU A 239 12.43 -7.79 -12.35
N ARG A 240 11.37 -8.41 -11.84
CA ARG A 240 10.85 -9.71 -12.33
C ARG A 240 9.91 -9.60 -13.52
N VAL A 241 9.43 -8.41 -13.84
CA VAL A 241 8.59 -8.18 -15.02
C VAL A 241 9.44 -7.78 -16.23
N THR A 242 8.92 -7.98 -17.44
CA THR A 242 9.62 -7.62 -18.68
C THR A 242 8.72 -6.76 -19.57
N PRO A 243 9.16 -5.54 -19.91
CA PRO A 243 10.37 -4.86 -19.45
C PRO A 243 10.36 -4.57 -17.95
N GLN A 244 11.54 -4.41 -17.31
CA GLN A 244 11.65 -4.11 -15.88
C GLN A 244 10.91 -2.81 -15.53
N LEU A 245 10.13 -2.84 -14.45
CA LEU A 245 9.24 -1.76 -14.10
C LEU A 245 10.00 -0.59 -13.47
N THR A 246 9.92 0.59 -14.06
CA THR A 246 10.19 1.86 -13.37
C THR A 246 9.20 1.97 -12.22
N ALA A 247 9.69 2.05 -11.00
CA ALA A 247 8.83 1.98 -9.82
C ALA A 247 9.24 2.99 -8.75
N ALA A 248 8.24 3.50 -8.04
CA ALA A 248 8.47 4.03 -6.72
C ALA A 248 8.60 2.83 -5.77
N ASP A 249 9.81 2.53 -5.38
CA ASP A 249 10.09 1.35 -4.56
C ASP A 249 9.45 1.50 -3.18
N MET A 250 8.64 0.52 -2.80
CA MET A 250 8.09 0.40 -1.47
C MET A 250 9.20 -0.08 -0.51
N PRO A 251 9.62 0.73 0.47
CA PRO A 251 10.71 0.36 1.37
C PRO A 251 10.21 -0.58 2.48
N ALA A 252 9.70 -1.77 2.10
CA ALA A 252 9.06 -2.70 3.01
C ALA A 252 9.95 -3.08 4.20
N ALA A 253 11.23 -3.36 3.96
CA ALA A 253 12.18 -3.71 5.02
C ALA A 253 12.38 -2.55 6.00
N GLU A 254 12.53 -1.31 5.52
CA GLU A 254 12.70 -0.14 6.38
C GLU A 254 11.43 0.18 7.16
N MET A 255 10.26 0.16 6.51
CA MET A 255 8.98 0.37 7.18
C MET A 255 8.72 -0.68 8.25
N SER A 256 9.03 -1.94 7.97
CA SER A 256 8.90 -3.05 8.92
C SER A 256 9.82 -2.86 10.12
N ARG A 257 11.09 -2.56 9.89
CA ARG A 257 12.06 -2.29 10.95
C ARG A 257 11.60 -1.14 11.85
N VAL A 258 11.23 -0.01 11.27
CA VAL A 258 10.74 1.16 12.01
C VAL A 258 9.45 0.82 12.77
N GLY A 259 8.51 0.09 12.15
CA GLY A 259 7.26 -0.33 12.80
C GLY A 259 7.51 -1.18 14.05
N VAL A 260 8.43 -2.17 13.96
CA VAL A 260 8.81 -2.99 15.12
C VAL A 260 9.55 -2.16 16.19
N GLU A 261 10.47 -1.28 15.80
CA GLU A 261 11.17 -0.40 16.74
C GLU A 261 10.18 0.49 17.51
N LEU A 262 9.22 1.10 16.82
CA LEU A 262 8.14 1.89 17.44
C LEU A 262 7.30 1.05 18.40
N MET A 263 7.05 -0.23 18.07
CA MET A 263 6.36 -1.15 18.97
C MET A 263 7.20 -1.44 20.23
N MET A 264 8.50 -1.70 20.08
CA MET A 264 9.39 -1.90 21.24
C MET A 264 9.45 -0.67 22.15
N GLU A 265 9.49 0.52 21.57
CA GLU A 265 9.42 1.78 22.31
C GLU A 265 8.10 1.89 23.09
N ARG A 266 6.97 1.58 22.44
CA ARG A 266 5.63 1.61 23.04
C ARG A 266 5.49 0.61 24.19
N LEU A 267 6.00 -0.61 24.03
CA LEU A 267 6.00 -1.64 25.09
C LEU A 267 6.89 -1.28 26.28
N LYS A 268 7.97 -0.54 26.04
CA LYS A 268 8.90 -0.08 27.09
C LYS A 268 8.38 1.16 27.83
N ALA A 269 7.70 2.06 27.12
CA ALA A 269 7.20 3.31 27.65
C ALA A 269 5.77 3.57 27.11
N PRO A 270 4.74 2.94 27.70
CA PRO A 270 3.36 3.03 27.20
C PRO A 270 2.78 4.44 27.18
N ASP A 271 3.21 5.30 28.10
CA ASP A 271 2.74 6.68 28.24
C ASP A 271 3.55 7.71 27.43
N ALA A 272 4.58 7.26 26.71
CA ALA A 272 5.37 8.17 25.87
C ALA A 272 4.51 8.73 24.72
N PRO A 273 4.74 9.99 24.30
CA PRO A 273 4.02 10.57 23.18
C PRO A 273 4.23 9.75 21.90
N PRO A 274 3.23 9.69 21.02
CA PRO A 274 3.36 8.99 19.74
C PRO A 274 4.48 9.58 18.89
N ARG A 275 5.24 8.70 18.21
CA ARG A 275 6.27 9.07 17.23
C ARG A 275 5.79 8.74 15.82
N HIS A 276 5.94 9.69 14.91
CA HIS A 276 5.46 9.58 13.53
C HIS A 276 6.63 9.63 12.57
N VAL A 277 6.73 8.63 11.69
CA VAL A 277 7.81 8.53 10.71
C VAL A 277 7.20 8.51 9.31
N LEU A 278 7.45 9.56 8.53
CA LEU A 278 7.02 9.66 7.14
C LEU A 278 8.23 9.47 6.23
N LEU A 279 8.26 8.36 5.50
CA LEU A 279 9.32 8.05 4.54
C LEU A 279 9.03 8.71 3.19
N ARG A 280 10.07 9.20 2.54
CA ARG A 280 9.95 9.76 1.19
C ARG A 280 10.03 8.66 0.14
N PRO A 281 9.18 8.70 -0.90
CA PRO A 281 9.30 7.78 -2.02
C PRO A 281 10.56 8.09 -2.84
N LEU A 282 11.14 7.04 -3.43
CA LEU A 282 12.21 7.16 -4.41
C LEU A 282 11.79 6.42 -5.68
N ILE A 283 11.83 7.11 -6.82
CA ILE A 283 11.56 6.47 -8.12
C ILE A 283 12.86 5.89 -8.66
N CYS A 284 12.89 4.58 -8.80
CA CYS A 284 13.96 3.85 -9.46
C CYS A 284 13.59 3.67 -10.94
N THR A 285 14.26 4.40 -11.82
CA THR A 285 14.05 4.30 -13.27
C THR A 285 14.62 2.98 -13.80
N ARG A 286 13.79 2.23 -14.54
CA ARG A 286 14.13 0.98 -15.21
C ARG A 286 13.64 1.04 -16.68
N ASP A 287 13.28 -0.10 -17.27
CA ASP A 287 13.04 -0.23 -18.71
C ASP A 287 11.60 0.08 -19.15
N SER A 288 10.66 0.29 -18.22
CA SER A 288 9.23 0.45 -18.57
C SER A 288 8.80 1.87 -18.90
N THR A 289 9.71 2.84 -18.82
CA THR A 289 9.41 4.23 -19.16
C THR A 289 10.41 4.76 -20.21
N GLY A 290 9.93 5.56 -21.15
CA GLY A 290 10.72 6.16 -22.19
C GLY A 290 10.10 7.46 -22.72
N PRO A 291 10.80 8.19 -23.59
CA PRO A 291 10.28 9.42 -24.19
C PRO A 291 8.97 9.17 -24.91
N CYS A 292 7.97 10.04 -24.65
CA CYS A 292 6.70 10.01 -25.35
C CYS A 292 6.89 10.29 -26.83
N LYS A 293 6.48 9.35 -27.69
CA LYS A 293 6.41 9.58 -29.13
C LYS A 293 5.06 10.20 -29.48
N PRO A 294 5.02 11.11 -30.48
CA PRO A 294 3.74 11.57 -31.00
C PRO A 294 2.88 10.38 -31.41
N VAL A 295 1.63 10.33 -30.95
CA VAL A 295 0.66 9.35 -31.45
C VAL A 295 0.42 9.71 -32.93
N PRO A 296 0.63 8.78 -33.88
CA PRO A 296 0.29 9.05 -35.29
C PRO A 296 -1.15 9.47 -35.36
N GLY A 297 -1.41 10.61 -35.99
CA GLY A 297 -2.78 11.05 -36.27
C GLY A 297 -3.50 10.03 -37.17
N PRO A 298 -4.85 10.04 -37.19
CA PRO A 298 -5.64 9.08 -37.97
C PRO A 298 -5.39 9.16 -39.49
N ASP A 299 -4.56 10.09 -39.95
CA ASP A 299 -4.28 10.36 -41.37
C ASP A 299 -2.80 10.16 -41.78
N SER A 300 -2.06 9.27 -41.11
CA SER A 300 -0.66 8.96 -41.47
C SER A 300 -0.47 7.52 -41.94
#